data_e54283d63e74ec241abd8556b2a246df
#
_entry.id   e54283d63e74ec241abd8556b2a246df
#
_cell.length_a   1.000
_cell.length_b   1.000
_cell.length_c   1.000
_cell.angle_alpha   90.00
_cell.angle_beta   90.00
_cell.angle_gamma   90.00
#
_symmetry.space_group_name_H-M   'P 1'
#
loop_
_entity.id
_entity.type
_entity.pdbx_description
1 polymer ?
#
loop_
_entity_poly.entity_id
_entity_poly.type
_entity_poly.pdbx_seq_one_letter_code
_entity_poly.pdbx_strand_id
1 'polypeptide(L)'
;MKLYIIRHGETFGNLNGDGFSETDLTPKGERQIALLGERFKEEKIDKFYVSPLVRAVKSANAVREYHKNTPIIIDSLLLEKGTAPDYIGLPDEEIKKLCPDAVINFRTPLGEENDEKAYSRAKAIIEKIKGENDFESTVVIVAHGTFNSYLVLAALDFPLKENFNFSHVNTGVSLVQTIKENGVIKTKLKFLNDYSHLDELPQL
;
A
#
# COMPACT_ATOMS: atom_id res chain seq x y z
N MET A 1 -13.21 -11.27 1.19
CA MET A 1 -11.99 -10.58 0.69
C MET A 1 -11.09 -10.21 1.85
N LYS A 2 -9.79 -10.45 1.72
CA LYS A 2 -8.77 -9.88 2.62
C LYS A 2 -8.06 -8.74 1.91
N LEU A 3 -7.96 -7.57 2.55
CA LEU A 3 -7.19 -6.43 2.07
C LEU A 3 -6.04 -6.17 3.05
N TYR A 4 -4.84 -6.54 2.67
CA TYR A 4 -3.62 -6.15 3.37
C TYR A 4 -3.18 -4.78 2.87
N ILE A 5 -3.11 -3.80 3.75
CA ILE A 5 -2.69 -2.41 3.48
C ILE A 5 -1.34 -2.22 4.17
N ILE A 6 -0.31 -1.99 3.38
CA ILE A 6 1.10 -2.00 3.80
C ILE A 6 1.74 -0.64 3.48
N ARG A 7 2.51 -0.10 4.44
CA ARG A 7 3.40 1.02 4.18
C ARG A 7 4.73 0.52 3.63
N HIS A 8 5.31 1.22 2.67
CA HIS A 8 6.65 0.95 2.15
C HIS A 8 7.74 0.93 3.25
N GLY A 9 8.90 0.33 2.96
CA GLY A 9 10.09 0.36 3.81
C GLY A 9 10.66 1.76 4.04
N GLU A 10 11.51 1.93 5.05
CA GLU A 10 12.13 3.22 5.38
C GLU A 10 12.95 3.77 4.21
N THR A 11 12.82 5.08 3.96
CA THR A 11 13.52 5.80 2.89
C THR A 11 14.42 6.89 3.45
N PHE A 12 15.38 7.36 2.64
CA PHE A 12 16.17 8.54 2.97
C PHE A 12 15.29 9.79 3.17
N GLY A 13 14.16 9.90 2.44
CA GLY A 13 13.18 10.95 2.66
C GLY A 13 12.54 10.90 4.04
N ASN A 14 12.23 9.70 4.56
CA ASN A 14 11.69 9.58 5.92
C ASN A 14 12.67 10.10 6.98
N LEU A 15 13.98 9.87 6.82
CA LEU A 15 15.00 10.37 7.74
C LEU A 15 15.14 11.91 7.71
N ASN A 16 14.90 12.51 6.55
CA ASN A 16 15.05 13.95 6.32
C ASN A 16 13.74 14.73 6.49
N GLY A 17 12.64 14.06 6.88
CA GLY A 17 11.32 14.69 7.01
C GLY A 17 10.62 14.96 5.66
N ASP A 18 11.17 14.45 4.56
CA ASP A 18 10.61 14.53 3.21
C ASP A 18 10.01 13.16 2.82
N GLY A 19 8.78 12.92 3.22
CA GLY A 19 8.04 11.69 2.89
C GLY A 19 7.35 11.72 1.52
N PHE A 20 7.43 12.82 0.78
CA PHE A 20 6.62 13.05 -0.42
C PHE A 20 7.40 12.90 -1.72
N SER A 21 8.70 13.20 -1.71
CA SER A 21 9.54 13.10 -2.91
C SER A 21 9.90 11.66 -3.26
N GLU A 22 10.42 11.48 -4.48
CA GLU A 22 10.96 10.21 -4.93
C GLU A 22 12.31 9.96 -4.25
N THR A 23 12.32 9.07 -3.27
CA THR A 23 13.53 8.69 -2.53
C THR A 23 13.60 7.18 -2.37
N ASP A 24 14.80 6.65 -2.45
CA ASP A 24 15.06 5.21 -2.34
C ASP A 24 15.07 4.74 -0.88
N LEU A 25 15.04 3.43 -0.69
CA LEU A 25 15.10 2.78 0.61
C LEU A 25 16.47 3.00 1.28
N THR A 26 16.46 3.14 2.61
CA THR A 26 17.68 3.06 3.41
C THR A 26 18.14 1.61 3.56
N PRO A 27 19.40 1.36 4.02
CA PRO A 27 19.81 0.00 4.38
C PRO A 27 18.92 -0.66 5.43
N LYS A 28 18.30 0.13 6.33
CA LYS A 28 17.28 -0.37 7.26
C LYS A 28 15.98 -0.69 6.54
N GLY A 29 15.55 0.16 5.60
CA GLY A 29 14.38 -0.08 4.75
C GLY A 29 14.50 -1.37 3.95
N GLU A 30 15.69 -1.65 3.37
CA GLU A 30 15.94 -2.90 2.65
C GLU A 30 15.79 -4.13 3.57
N ARG A 31 16.29 -4.07 4.82
CA ARG A 31 16.07 -5.14 5.80
C ARG A 31 14.60 -5.28 6.19
N GLN A 32 13.89 -4.16 6.37
CA GLN A 32 12.46 -4.17 6.69
C GLN A 32 11.64 -4.87 5.61
N ILE A 33 11.88 -4.58 4.34
CA ILE A 33 11.13 -5.22 3.24
C ILE A 33 11.48 -6.71 3.08
N ALA A 34 12.72 -7.12 3.39
CA ALA A 34 13.09 -8.52 3.40
C ALA A 34 12.29 -9.30 4.45
N LEU A 35 12.19 -8.77 5.69
CA LEU A 35 11.36 -9.36 6.75
C LEU A 35 9.87 -9.33 6.41
N LEU A 36 9.40 -8.29 5.72
CA LEU A 36 8.04 -8.24 5.20
C LEU A 36 7.78 -9.38 4.21
N GLY A 37 8.72 -9.66 3.31
CA GLY A 37 8.65 -10.80 2.39
C GLY A 37 8.51 -12.13 3.13
N GLU A 38 9.36 -12.38 4.13
CA GLU A 38 9.29 -13.58 4.97
C GLU A 38 7.95 -13.72 5.69
N ARG A 39 7.39 -12.62 6.21
CA ARG A 39 6.08 -12.61 6.85
C ARG A 39 4.97 -13.12 5.93
N PHE A 40 5.04 -12.81 4.64
CA PHE A 40 3.98 -13.14 3.68
C PHE A 40 4.22 -14.44 2.91
N LYS A 41 5.34 -15.12 3.09
CA LYS A 41 5.73 -16.27 2.26
C LYS A 41 4.71 -17.40 2.20
N GLU A 42 3.97 -17.65 3.29
CA GLU A 42 2.95 -18.71 3.38
C GLU A 42 1.52 -18.18 3.13
N GLU A 43 1.32 -16.87 3.00
CA GLU A 43 0.00 -16.31 2.73
C GLU A 43 -0.35 -16.48 1.25
N LYS A 44 -1.56 -16.95 0.94
CA LYS A 44 -2.03 -16.97 -0.45
C LYS A 44 -2.39 -15.54 -0.87
N ILE A 45 -1.71 -15.00 -1.87
CA ILE A 45 -1.97 -13.67 -2.43
C ILE A 45 -2.44 -13.81 -3.87
N ASP A 46 -3.61 -13.22 -4.17
CA ASP A 46 -4.22 -13.31 -5.50
C ASP A 46 -3.85 -12.10 -6.38
N LYS A 47 -3.58 -10.91 -5.80
CA LYS A 47 -3.21 -9.71 -6.57
C LYS A 47 -2.52 -8.64 -5.71
N PHE A 48 -1.63 -7.87 -6.35
CA PHE A 48 -1.01 -6.68 -5.77
C PHE A 48 -1.51 -5.41 -6.46
N TYR A 49 -1.75 -4.36 -5.67
CA TYR A 49 -1.94 -2.98 -6.11
C TYR A 49 -0.90 -2.10 -5.45
N VAL A 50 -0.13 -1.36 -6.22
CA VAL A 50 1.09 -0.72 -5.73
C VAL A 50 1.20 0.71 -6.23
N SER A 51 1.61 1.61 -5.36
CA SER A 51 1.97 2.98 -5.71
C SER A 51 3.14 3.00 -6.70
N PRO A 52 3.17 3.92 -7.68
CA PRO A 52 4.25 4.04 -8.65
C PRO A 52 5.55 4.63 -8.09
N LEU A 53 5.68 4.87 -6.78
CA LEU A 53 6.92 5.36 -6.16
C LEU A 53 7.89 4.21 -5.91
N VAL A 54 9.21 4.43 -6.15
CA VAL A 54 10.25 3.39 -6.09
C VAL A 54 10.20 2.56 -4.81
N ARG A 55 10.04 3.21 -3.66
CA ARG A 55 9.96 2.59 -2.35
C ARG A 55 8.79 1.60 -2.22
N ALA A 56 7.65 1.91 -2.83
CA ALA A 56 6.48 1.04 -2.81
C ALA A 56 6.67 -0.16 -3.77
N VAL A 57 7.21 0.08 -4.96
CA VAL A 57 7.50 -0.97 -5.94
C VAL A 57 8.52 -1.96 -5.38
N LYS A 58 9.63 -1.49 -4.78
CA LYS A 58 10.62 -2.35 -4.12
C LYS A 58 10.03 -3.15 -2.97
N SER A 59 9.21 -2.51 -2.13
CA SER A 59 8.56 -3.19 -1.00
C SER A 59 7.59 -4.28 -1.46
N ALA A 60 6.84 -4.04 -2.52
CA ALA A 60 5.96 -5.05 -3.12
C ALA A 60 6.76 -6.20 -3.72
N ASN A 61 7.87 -5.91 -4.41
CA ASN A 61 8.72 -6.94 -5.01
C ASN A 61 9.32 -7.89 -3.97
N ALA A 62 9.72 -7.39 -2.79
CA ALA A 62 10.24 -8.24 -1.72
C ALA A 62 9.20 -9.29 -1.27
N VAL A 63 7.91 -8.92 -1.20
CA VAL A 63 6.82 -9.90 -0.95
C VAL A 63 6.64 -10.82 -2.15
N ARG A 64 6.70 -10.28 -3.38
CA ARG A 64 6.51 -11.04 -4.62
C ARG A 64 7.62 -12.05 -4.92
N GLU A 65 8.78 -11.95 -4.31
CA GLU A 65 9.82 -13.00 -4.43
C GLU A 65 9.29 -14.38 -4.06
N TYR A 66 8.34 -14.44 -3.13
CA TYR A 66 7.64 -15.67 -2.73
C TYR A 66 6.36 -15.95 -3.54
N HIS A 67 5.93 -14.99 -4.37
CA HIS A 67 4.65 -15.01 -5.12
C HIS A 67 4.84 -14.59 -6.59
N LYS A 68 5.85 -15.14 -7.26
CA LYS A 68 6.36 -14.67 -8.58
C LYS A 68 5.31 -14.58 -9.69
N ASN A 69 4.27 -15.41 -9.64
CA ASN A 69 3.22 -15.45 -10.66
C ASN A 69 2.00 -14.61 -10.30
N THR A 70 2.00 -13.95 -9.14
CA THR A 70 0.87 -13.13 -8.71
C THR A 70 0.86 -11.80 -9.47
N PRO A 71 -0.27 -11.45 -10.11
CA PRO A 71 -0.40 -10.19 -10.85
C PRO A 71 -0.12 -8.97 -9.97
N ILE A 72 0.58 -7.99 -10.53
CA ILE A 72 0.86 -6.71 -9.89
C ILE A 72 0.38 -5.56 -10.77
N ILE A 73 -0.38 -4.65 -10.19
CA ILE A 73 -0.93 -3.45 -10.83
C ILE A 73 -0.32 -2.22 -10.17
N ILE A 74 0.31 -1.38 -10.99
CA ILE A 74 0.81 -0.08 -10.57
C ILE A 74 -0.29 0.95 -10.83
N ASP A 75 -0.67 1.71 -9.80
CA ASP A 75 -1.79 2.65 -9.89
C ASP A 75 -1.47 3.97 -9.17
N SER A 76 -1.58 5.09 -9.89
CA SER A 76 -1.33 6.43 -9.32
C SER A 76 -2.36 6.85 -8.26
N LEU A 77 -3.53 6.19 -8.22
CA LEU A 77 -4.46 6.37 -7.10
C LEU A 77 -3.89 5.94 -5.74
N LEU A 78 -2.71 5.30 -5.73
CA LEU A 78 -2.01 4.88 -4.50
C LEU A 78 -0.82 5.80 -4.13
N LEU A 79 -0.61 6.92 -4.83
CA LEU A 79 0.40 7.93 -4.47
C LEU A 79 0.18 8.47 -3.05
N GLU A 80 1.25 8.94 -2.40
CA GLU A 80 1.14 9.58 -1.09
C GLU A 80 0.37 10.90 -1.19
N LYS A 81 -0.40 11.22 -0.16
CA LYS A 81 -0.98 12.55 -0.01
C LYS A 81 0.14 13.59 0.13
N GLY A 82 0.04 14.70 -0.58
CA GLY A 82 1.09 15.73 -0.60
C GLY A 82 2.20 15.49 -1.62
N THR A 83 2.13 14.43 -2.43
CA THR A 83 2.95 14.30 -3.64
C THR A 83 2.72 15.51 -4.54
N ALA A 84 3.79 16.01 -5.19
CA ALA A 84 3.69 17.17 -6.09
C ALA A 84 2.52 17.02 -7.07
N PRO A 85 1.73 18.08 -7.29
CA PRO A 85 0.45 18.00 -8.00
C PRO A 85 0.52 17.43 -9.41
N ASP A 86 1.65 17.62 -10.09
CA ASP A 86 1.93 17.17 -11.47
C ASP A 86 2.74 15.85 -11.52
N TYR A 87 3.17 15.32 -10.38
CA TYR A 87 3.99 14.11 -10.31
C TYR A 87 3.13 12.86 -10.36
N ILE A 88 3.51 11.92 -11.21
CA ILE A 88 2.77 10.66 -11.46
C ILE A 88 3.53 9.39 -11.02
N GLY A 89 4.65 9.55 -10.32
CA GLY A 89 5.53 8.45 -9.93
C GLY A 89 6.62 8.15 -10.96
N LEU A 90 7.34 7.05 -10.78
CA LEU A 90 8.40 6.62 -11.69
C LEU A 90 7.91 6.50 -13.14
N PRO A 91 8.77 6.79 -14.13
CA PRO A 91 8.51 6.45 -15.53
C PRO A 91 8.22 4.96 -15.70
N ASP A 92 7.38 4.60 -16.68
CA ASP A 92 6.99 3.21 -16.95
C ASP A 92 8.20 2.30 -17.20
N GLU A 93 9.22 2.82 -17.87
CA GLU A 93 10.46 2.10 -18.16
C GLU A 93 11.22 1.73 -16.87
N GLU A 94 11.26 2.65 -15.90
CA GLU A 94 11.90 2.40 -14.60
C GLU A 94 11.09 1.39 -13.77
N ILE A 95 9.76 1.51 -13.79
CA ILE A 95 8.89 0.49 -13.16
C ILE A 95 9.13 -0.88 -13.78
N LYS A 96 9.22 -0.96 -15.11
CA LYS A 96 9.44 -2.22 -15.83
C LYS A 96 10.83 -2.82 -15.59
N LYS A 97 11.85 -2.01 -15.30
CA LYS A 97 13.16 -2.52 -14.84
C LYS A 97 13.06 -3.20 -13.48
N LEU A 98 12.28 -2.62 -12.55
CA LEU A 98 12.07 -3.17 -11.22
C LEU A 98 11.08 -4.34 -11.20
N CYS A 99 10.08 -4.30 -12.06
CA CYS A 99 8.97 -5.26 -12.12
C CYS A 99 8.53 -5.45 -13.59
N PRO A 100 9.17 -6.35 -14.35
CA PRO A 100 8.96 -6.48 -15.80
C PRO A 100 7.53 -6.85 -16.21
N ASP A 101 6.83 -7.62 -15.39
CA ASP A 101 5.47 -8.11 -15.62
C ASP A 101 4.36 -7.20 -15.04
N ALA A 102 4.73 -6.08 -14.43
CA ALA A 102 3.74 -5.15 -13.87
C ALA A 102 2.76 -4.64 -14.94
N VAL A 103 1.48 -4.66 -14.63
CA VAL A 103 0.47 -3.91 -15.39
C VAL A 103 0.45 -2.49 -14.86
N ILE A 104 0.73 -1.52 -15.73
CA ILE A 104 0.74 -0.11 -15.36
C ILE A 104 -0.56 0.50 -15.86
N ASN A 105 -1.40 0.94 -14.93
CA ASN A 105 -2.63 1.64 -15.27
C ASN A 105 -2.33 3.03 -15.84
N PHE A 106 -3.27 3.56 -16.62
CA PHE A 106 -3.18 4.94 -17.07
C PHE A 106 -3.02 5.87 -15.88
N ARG A 107 -1.97 6.71 -15.90
CA ARG A 107 -1.59 7.57 -14.80
C ARG A 107 -1.85 9.02 -15.14
N THR A 108 -2.58 9.68 -14.25
CA THR A 108 -2.85 11.12 -14.32
C THR A 108 -2.29 11.81 -13.07
N PRO A 109 -1.84 13.06 -13.19
CA PRO A 109 -1.52 13.88 -12.03
C PRO A 109 -2.73 14.01 -11.09
N LEU A 110 -2.47 14.00 -9.78
CA LEU A 110 -3.52 14.12 -8.77
C LEU A 110 -4.01 15.56 -8.60
N GLY A 111 -3.19 16.56 -8.99
CA GLY A 111 -3.45 17.96 -8.73
C GLY A 111 -3.33 18.30 -7.24
N GLU A 112 -3.76 19.49 -6.86
CA GLU A 112 -3.84 19.93 -5.47
C GLU A 112 -4.83 19.06 -4.69
N GLU A 113 -4.37 18.49 -3.56
CA GLU A 113 -5.14 17.53 -2.79
C GLU A 113 -5.26 17.92 -1.31
N ASN A 114 -6.50 18.05 -0.82
CA ASN A 114 -6.83 18.13 0.60
C ASN A 114 -7.27 16.75 1.14
N ASP A 115 -7.65 16.68 2.42
CA ASP A 115 -8.08 15.42 3.06
C ASP A 115 -9.32 14.80 2.41
N GLU A 116 -10.26 15.61 1.97
CA GLU A 116 -11.50 15.14 1.33
C GLU A 116 -11.23 14.53 -0.05
N LYS A 117 -10.35 15.14 -0.84
CA LYS A 117 -9.92 14.60 -2.14
C LYS A 117 -9.14 13.31 -1.94
N ALA A 118 -8.18 13.26 -0.99
CA ALA A 118 -7.42 12.08 -0.66
C ALA A 118 -8.35 10.92 -0.23
N TYR A 119 -9.32 11.20 0.62
CA TYR A 119 -10.30 10.20 1.04
C TYR A 119 -11.22 9.74 -0.12
N SER A 120 -11.65 10.66 -0.97
CA SER A 120 -12.44 10.31 -2.17
C SER A 120 -11.65 9.42 -3.12
N ARG A 121 -10.35 9.70 -3.30
CA ARG A 121 -9.41 8.86 -4.06
C ARG A 121 -9.25 7.48 -3.42
N ALA A 122 -9.11 7.41 -2.10
CA ALA A 122 -9.05 6.14 -1.37
C ALA A 122 -10.32 5.30 -1.56
N LYS A 123 -11.50 5.93 -1.53
CA LYS A 123 -12.76 5.23 -1.87
C LYS A 123 -12.75 4.71 -3.30
N ALA A 124 -12.34 5.53 -4.26
CA ALA A 124 -12.31 5.14 -5.66
C ALA A 124 -11.41 3.91 -5.91
N ILE A 125 -10.20 3.88 -5.33
CA ILE A 125 -9.31 2.72 -5.48
C ILE A 125 -9.82 1.49 -4.74
N ILE A 126 -10.41 1.61 -3.56
CA ILE A 126 -11.00 0.49 -2.82
C ILE A 126 -12.18 -0.11 -3.59
N GLU A 127 -13.09 0.72 -4.15
CA GLU A 127 -14.21 0.24 -4.96
C GLU A 127 -13.72 -0.45 -6.27
N LYS A 128 -12.70 0.12 -6.92
CA LYS A 128 -12.03 -0.52 -8.06
C LYS A 128 -11.50 -1.91 -7.70
N ILE A 129 -10.75 -2.01 -6.59
CA ILE A 129 -10.20 -3.28 -6.11
C ILE A 129 -11.31 -4.29 -5.84
N LYS A 130 -12.39 -3.88 -5.18
CA LYS A 130 -13.55 -4.75 -4.90
C LYS A 130 -14.24 -5.21 -6.19
N GLY A 131 -14.33 -4.35 -7.20
CA GLY A 131 -14.94 -4.66 -8.49
C GLY A 131 -14.11 -5.57 -9.40
N GLU A 132 -12.78 -5.55 -9.24
CA GLU A 132 -11.83 -6.31 -10.08
C GLU A 132 -11.42 -7.66 -9.47
N ASN A 133 -11.86 -8.00 -8.27
CA ASN A 133 -11.43 -9.20 -7.55
C ASN A 133 -12.63 -9.95 -6.93
N ASP A 134 -12.52 -11.26 -6.87
CA ASP A 134 -13.54 -12.10 -6.24
C ASP A 134 -13.66 -11.82 -4.74
N PHE A 135 -14.85 -12.10 -4.20
CA PHE A 135 -15.14 -11.88 -2.78
C PHE A 135 -14.19 -12.62 -1.83
N GLU A 136 -13.63 -13.75 -2.23
CA GLU A 136 -12.70 -14.57 -1.42
C GLU A 136 -11.23 -14.21 -1.65
N SER A 137 -10.94 -13.26 -2.56
CA SER A 137 -9.56 -12.89 -2.90
C SER A 137 -8.80 -12.28 -1.72
N THR A 138 -7.51 -12.56 -1.69
CA THR A 138 -6.52 -11.88 -0.84
C THR A 138 -5.74 -10.89 -1.69
N VAL A 139 -5.90 -9.62 -1.40
CA VAL A 139 -5.26 -8.51 -2.12
C VAL A 139 -4.28 -7.80 -1.21
N VAL A 140 -3.09 -7.52 -1.72
CA VAL A 140 -2.06 -6.71 -1.06
C VAL A 140 -2.00 -5.33 -1.71
N ILE A 141 -2.11 -4.29 -0.90
CA ILE A 141 -1.94 -2.89 -1.30
C ILE A 141 -0.65 -2.38 -0.66
N VAL A 142 0.29 -1.87 -1.47
CA VAL A 142 1.50 -1.24 -0.96
C VAL A 142 1.48 0.24 -1.29
N ALA A 143 1.38 1.06 -0.26
CA ALA A 143 1.26 2.50 -0.37
C ALA A 143 2.04 3.23 0.75
N HIS A 144 1.48 4.28 1.35
CA HIS A 144 2.23 5.25 2.14
C HIS A 144 1.56 5.54 3.48
N GLY A 145 2.31 6.21 4.38
CA GLY A 145 1.87 6.40 5.76
C GLY A 145 0.55 7.14 5.89
N THR A 146 0.45 8.34 5.31
CA THR A 146 -0.75 9.16 5.41
C THR A 146 -1.89 8.57 4.59
N PHE A 147 -1.60 8.15 3.34
CA PHE A 147 -2.64 7.62 2.45
C PHE A 147 -3.25 6.31 2.96
N ASN A 148 -2.48 5.47 3.66
CA ASN A 148 -2.99 4.24 4.26
C ASN A 148 -4.11 4.49 5.29
N SER A 149 -4.10 5.63 5.99
CA SER A 149 -5.20 6.00 6.89
C SER A 149 -6.52 6.15 6.13
N TYR A 150 -6.49 6.81 4.97
CA TYR A 150 -7.67 6.95 4.13
C TYR A 150 -8.10 5.62 3.52
N LEU A 151 -7.14 4.77 3.11
CA LEU A 151 -7.45 3.42 2.60
C LEU A 151 -8.14 2.55 3.65
N VAL A 152 -7.68 2.58 4.91
CA VAL A 152 -8.33 1.84 6.01
C VAL A 152 -9.74 2.36 6.26
N LEU A 153 -9.93 3.68 6.34
CA LEU A 153 -11.27 4.27 6.51
C LEU A 153 -12.21 3.90 5.36
N ALA A 154 -11.72 4.01 4.11
CA ALA A 154 -12.50 3.66 2.92
C ALA A 154 -12.86 2.16 2.87
N ALA A 155 -11.92 1.27 3.22
CA ALA A 155 -12.16 -0.15 3.26
C ALA A 155 -13.19 -0.58 4.31
N LEU A 156 -13.26 0.16 5.43
CA LEU A 156 -14.22 -0.01 6.52
C LEU A 156 -15.56 0.72 6.28
N ASP A 157 -15.63 1.51 5.23
CA ASP A 157 -16.75 2.44 4.96
C ASP A 157 -17.02 3.42 6.13
N PHE A 158 -15.96 3.88 6.78
CA PHE A 158 -16.04 4.87 7.84
C PHE A 158 -15.91 6.29 7.28
N PRO A 159 -16.69 7.25 7.76
CA PRO A 159 -16.61 8.62 7.30
C PRO A 159 -15.28 9.27 7.69
N LEU A 160 -14.76 10.14 6.83
CA LEU A 160 -13.65 11.01 7.17
C LEU A 160 -14.04 11.93 8.33
N LYS A 161 -13.14 12.07 9.29
CA LYS A 161 -13.24 13.05 10.39
C LYS A 161 -12.05 13.99 10.34
N GLU A 162 -12.28 15.23 10.68
CA GLU A 162 -11.21 16.23 10.77
C GLU A 162 -10.12 15.78 11.76
N ASN A 163 -8.87 16.07 11.41
CA ASN A 163 -7.69 15.80 12.23
C ASN A 163 -7.52 14.35 12.66
N PHE A 164 -8.02 13.41 11.86
CA PHE A 164 -7.91 11.99 12.14
C PHE A 164 -6.85 11.33 11.26
N ASN A 165 -5.90 10.64 11.88
CA ASN A 165 -4.86 9.87 11.20
C ASN A 165 -4.49 8.64 12.03
N PHE A 166 -4.22 7.52 11.35
CA PHE A 166 -3.57 6.36 11.95
C PHE A 166 -2.06 6.48 11.76
N SER A 167 -1.30 6.20 12.80
CA SER A 167 0.15 6.04 12.65
C SER A 167 0.45 4.74 11.92
N HIS A 168 1.29 4.81 10.90
CA HIS A 168 1.79 3.64 10.19
C HIS A 168 3.32 3.65 10.22
N VAL A 169 3.96 2.64 10.84
CA VAL A 169 5.40 2.45 10.74
C VAL A 169 5.79 1.91 9.35
N ASN A 170 7.05 2.06 8.96
CA ASN A 170 7.53 1.48 7.71
C ASN A 170 7.37 -0.04 7.74
N THR A 171 6.86 -0.61 6.65
CA THR A 171 6.41 -2.00 6.50
C THR A 171 5.28 -2.45 7.45
N GLY A 172 4.70 -1.54 8.24
CA GLY A 172 3.52 -1.83 9.04
C GLY A 172 2.35 -2.29 8.18
N VAL A 173 1.68 -3.34 8.64
CA VAL A 173 0.61 -4.05 7.93
C VAL A 173 -0.71 -3.83 8.64
N SER A 174 -1.75 -3.48 7.89
CA SER A 174 -3.13 -3.48 8.37
C SER A 174 -3.95 -4.49 7.58
N LEU A 175 -4.88 -5.19 8.22
CA LEU A 175 -5.76 -6.16 7.56
C LEU A 175 -7.22 -5.80 7.78
N VAL A 176 -7.89 -5.49 6.67
CA VAL A 176 -9.36 -5.37 6.60
C VAL A 176 -9.90 -6.62 5.92
N GLN A 177 -10.84 -7.29 6.57
CA GLN A 177 -11.46 -8.50 6.06
C GLN A 177 -12.96 -8.33 5.91
N THR A 178 -13.47 -8.62 4.70
CA THR A 178 -14.90 -8.68 4.40
C THR A 178 -15.30 -10.16 4.27
N ILE A 179 -16.29 -10.58 5.04
CA ILE A 179 -16.80 -11.95 5.09
C ILE A 179 -18.32 -11.96 4.95
N LYS A 180 -18.87 -13.11 4.58
CA LYS A 180 -20.32 -13.34 4.56
C LYS A 180 -20.67 -14.33 5.67
N GLU A 181 -21.39 -13.87 6.68
CA GLU A 181 -21.87 -14.68 7.81
C GLU A 181 -23.40 -14.67 7.83
N ASN A 182 -24.04 -15.82 7.74
CA ASN A 182 -25.51 -15.97 7.74
C ASN A 182 -26.22 -15.08 6.69
N GLY A 183 -25.63 -14.95 5.51
CA GLY A 183 -26.17 -14.11 4.43
C GLY A 183 -25.84 -12.60 4.55
N VAL A 184 -25.27 -12.17 5.66
CA VAL A 184 -24.91 -10.76 5.92
C VAL A 184 -23.44 -10.53 5.62
N ILE A 185 -23.13 -9.47 4.88
CA ILE A 185 -21.76 -9.03 4.64
C ILE A 185 -21.29 -8.20 5.84
N LYS A 186 -20.14 -8.57 6.39
CA LYS A 186 -19.50 -7.90 7.51
C LYS A 186 -18.06 -7.55 7.15
N THR A 187 -17.68 -6.32 7.41
CA THR A 187 -16.27 -5.87 7.28
C THR A 187 -15.67 -5.70 8.66
N LYS A 188 -14.49 -6.26 8.87
CA LYS A 188 -13.78 -6.29 10.16
C LYS A 188 -12.35 -5.78 9.96
N LEU A 189 -11.91 -4.85 10.81
CA LEU A 189 -10.49 -4.57 11.00
C LEU A 189 -9.91 -5.65 11.90
N LYS A 190 -9.02 -6.48 11.36
CA LYS A 190 -8.39 -7.60 12.09
C LYS A 190 -7.24 -7.11 12.94
N PHE A 191 -6.40 -6.25 12.37
CA PHE A 191 -5.32 -5.52 13.04
C PHE A 191 -4.97 -4.27 12.23
N LEU A 192 -4.38 -3.29 12.91
CA LEU A 192 -3.94 -2.01 12.36
C LEU A 192 -2.47 -1.83 12.65
N ASN A 193 -1.68 -1.53 11.61
CA ASN A 193 -0.26 -1.19 11.73
C ASN A 193 0.54 -2.22 12.55
N ASP A 194 0.33 -3.51 12.29
CA ASP A 194 1.11 -4.58 12.90
C ASP A 194 2.49 -4.66 12.22
N TYR A 195 3.54 -4.52 13.02
CA TYR A 195 4.94 -4.56 12.59
C TYR A 195 5.76 -5.59 13.39
N SER A 196 5.12 -6.61 13.93
CA SER A 196 5.75 -7.69 14.72
C SER A 196 6.87 -8.43 13.99
N HIS A 197 6.86 -8.43 12.64
CA HIS A 197 7.94 -8.98 11.82
C HIS A 197 9.26 -8.18 11.94
N LEU A 198 9.25 -7.00 12.57
CA LEU A 198 10.42 -6.17 12.80
C LEU A 198 11.05 -6.36 14.20
N ASP A 199 10.51 -7.22 15.05
CA ASP A 199 10.96 -7.39 16.44
C ASP A 199 12.42 -7.87 16.53
N GLU A 200 12.97 -8.49 15.47
CA GLU A 200 14.37 -8.91 15.39
C GLU A 200 15.33 -7.78 14.97
N LEU A 201 14.83 -6.63 14.52
CA LEU A 201 15.68 -5.50 14.16
C LEU A 201 16.12 -4.76 15.43
N PRO A 202 17.44 -4.43 15.59
CA PRO A 202 17.87 -3.56 16.67
C PRO A 202 17.07 -2.25 16.64
N GLN A 203 16.45 -1.93 17.76
CA GLN A 203 15.86 -0.61 17.95
C GLN A 203 17.01 0.39 18.02
N LEU A 204 17.15 1.22 16.99
CA LEU A 204 18.10 2.33 16.94
C LEU A 204 17.50 3.58 17.54
#